data_4d9e02d69992361659e3cb9b4b5c176a
#
_entry.id   4d9e02d69992361659e3cb9b4b5c176a
#
_cell.length_a   1.000
_cell.length_b   1.000
_cell.length_c   1.000
_cell.angle_alpha   90.00
_cell.angle_beta   90.00
_cell.angle_gamma   90.00
#
_symmetry.space_group_name_H-M   'P 1'
#
loop_
_entity.id
_entity.type
_entity.pdbx_description
1 polymer ?
#
loop_
_entity_poly.entity_id
_entity_poly.type
_entity_poly.pdbx_seq_one_letter_code
_entity_poly.pdbx_strand_id
1 'polypeptide(L)'
;MARRELGPTALKVGRAVAELLPAGPVVVGVSGGADSMALALGAAWAAPRMRSEVRCVVVDHGLQAGSAEVAERTVDALTSRGIAAEVRCVEVGRAGGIEAAARQARLEALAHDGYPVLLGHTLDDQAETV
;
A
#
# COMPACT_ATOMS: atom_id res chain seq x y z
N MET A 1 -24.15 7.57 8.09
CA MET A 1 -22.85 7.24 7.58
C MET A 1 -22.92 6.83 6.13
N ALA A 2 -22.18 7.46 5.35
CA ALA A 2 -22.18 7.12 3.94
C ALA A 2 -21.46 5.80 3.74
N ARG A 3 -22.13 4.87 3.15
CA ARG A 3 -21.49 3.66 2.75
C ARG A 3 -20.72 3.90 1.47
N ARG A 4 -19.52 3.46 1.44
CA ARG A 4 -18.72 3.64 0.26
C ARG A 4 -18.94 2.51 -0.70
N GLU A 5 -19.52 2.85 -1.79
CA GLU A 5 -19.63 1.91 -2.87
C GLU A 5 -18.47 2.17 -3.82
N LEU A 6 -17.81 1.12 -4.22
CA LEU A 6 -16.75 1.24 -5.19
C LEU A 6 -17.35 1.41 -6.58
N GLY A 7 -16.79 2.34 -7.36
CA GLY A 7 -17.15 2.43 -8.75
C GLY A 7 -16.70 1.17 -9.51
N PRO A 8 -17.10 1.02 -10.78
CA PRO A 8 -16.78 -0.19 -11.54
C PRO A 8 -15.30 -0.52 -11.60
N THR A 9 -14.44 0.48 -11.80
CA THR A 9 -13.00 0.26 -11.86
C THR A 9 -12.44 -0.14 -10.50
N ALA A 10 -12.87 0.55 -9.43
CA ALA A 10 -12.41 0.25 -8.08
C ALA A 10 -12.88 -1.12 -7.62
N LEU A 11 -14.09 -1.50 -8.01
CA LEU A 11 -14.61 -2.83 -7.68
C LEU A 11 -13.79 -3.93 -8.37
N LYS A 12 -13.40 -3.69 -9.61
CA LYS A 12 -12.55 -4.62 -10.35
C LYS A 12 -11.20 -4.80 -9.64
N VAL A 13 -10.62 -3.71 -9.18
CA VAL A 13 -9.39 -3.75 -8.38
C VAL A 13 -9.62 -4.52 -7.09
N GLY A 14 -10.72 -4.24 -6.40
CA GLY A 14 -11.06 -4.94 -5.15
C GLY A 14 -11.16 -6.44 -5.33
N ARG A 15 -11.78 -6.89 -6.41
CA ARG A 15 -11.89 -8.33 -6.70
C ARG A 15 -10.53 -8.95 -7.00
N ALA A 16 -9.69 -8.25 -7.75
CA ALA A 16 -8.35 -8.73 -8.05
C ALA A 16 -7.51 -8.83 -6.78
N VAL A 17 -7.61 -7.84 -5.91
CA VAL A 17 -6.90 -7.85 -4.64
C VAL A 17 -7.41 -8.97 -3.74
N ALA A 18 -8.71 -9.22 -3.73
CA ALA A 18 -9.27 -10.30 -2.92
C ALA A 18 -8.62 -11.65 -3.24
N GLU A 19 -8.30 -11.89 -4.51
CA GLU A 19 -7.62 -13.13 -4.89
C GLU A 19 -6.20 -13.23 -4.34
N LEU A 20 -5.59 -12.11 -4.01
CA LEU A 20 -4.22 -12.07 -3.50
C LEU A 20 -4.14 -12.02 -1.99
N LEU A 21 -5.22 -11.69 -1.30
CA LEU A 21 -5.18 -11.50 0.15
C LEU A 21 -5.18 -12.82 0.90
N PRO A 22 -4.12 -13.09 1.68
CA PRO A 22 -4.16 -14.19 2.62
C PRO A 22 -5.00 -13.81 3.85
N ALA A 23 -5.49 -14.79 4.57
CA ALA A 23 -6.14 -14.53 5.85
C ALA A 23 -5.10 -14.04 6.85
N GLY A 24 -5.51 -13.19 7.78
CA GLY A 24 -4.65 -12.65 8.81
C GLY A 24 -4.01 -11.32 8.42
N PRO A 25 -2.97 -10.89 9.15
CA PRO A 25 -2.35 -9.60 8.91
C PRO A 25 -1.67 -9.50 7.56
N VAL A 26 -1.88 -8.37 6.87
CA VAL A 26 -1.29 -8.07 5.57
C VAL A 26 -0.87 -6.61 5.56
N VAL A 27 0.32 -6.33 5.05
CA VAL A 27 0.81 -4.98 4.88
C VAL A 27 0.63 -4.56 3.43
N VAL A 28 0.06 -3.37 3.22
CA VAL A 28 -0.07 -2.79 1.89
C VAL A 28 0.85 -1.58 1.81
N GLY A 29 1.81 -1.62 0.91
CA GLY A 29 2.71 -0.50 0.69
C GLY A 29 2.04 0.55 -0.19
N VAL A 30 1.98 1.79 0.30
CA VAL A 30 1.31 2.89 -0.39
C VAL A 30 2.31 4.00 -0.66
N SER A 31 2.40 4.42 -1.92
CA SER A 31 3.32 5.50 -2.31
C SER A 31 2.63 6.86 -2.39
N GLY A 32 1.32 6.89 -2.35
CA GLY A 32 0.55 8.11 -2.57
C GLY A 32 0.12 8.30 -4.01
N GLY A 33 0.64 7.50 -4.94
CA GLY A 33 0.19 7.54 -6.33
C GLY A 33 -1.17 6.85 -6.50
N ALA A 34 -1.79 7.09 -7.65
CA ALA A 34 -3.14 6.59 -7.92
C ALA A 34 -3.24 5.07 -7.82
N ASP A 35 -2.26 4.35 -8.37
CA ASP A 35 -2.29 2.90 -8.37
C ASP A 35 -2.19 2.31 -6.96
N SER A 36 -1.31 2.87 -6.13
CA SER A 36 -1.16 2.38 -4.77
C SER A 36 -2.37 2.74 -3.91
N MET A 37 -3.00 3.88 -4.14
CA MET A 37 -4.22 4.25 -3.44
C MET A 37 -5.36 3.32 -3.83
N ALA A 38 -5.48 2.99 -5.12
CA ALA A 38 -6.47 2.03 -5.58
C ALA A 38 -6.27 0.66 -4.94
N LEU A 39 -5.01 0.23 -4.82
CA LEU A 39 -4.69 -1.02 -4.14
C LEU A 39 -5.13 -0.98 -2.68
N ALA A 40 -4.81 0.11 -1.98
CA ALA A 40 -5.17 0.26 -0.57
C ALA A 40 -6.68 0.22 -0.37
N LEU A 41 -7.42 0.94 -1.19
CA LEU A 41 -8.88 0.97 -1.12
C LEU A 41 -9.48 -0.39 -1.45
N GLY A 42 -8.96 -1.04 -2.48
CA GLY A 42 -9.39 -2.39 -2.86
C GLY A 42 -9.12 -3.41 -1.77
N ALA A 43 -7.95 -3.33 -1.15
CA ALA A 43 -7.59 -4.23 -0.04
C ALA A 43 -8.52 -4.03 1.15
N ALA A 44 -8.81 -2.77 1.50
CA ALA A 44 -9.72 -2.47 2.59
C ALA A 44 -11.13 -3.01 2.32
N TRP A 45 -11.59 -2.90 1.08
CA TRP A 45 -12.88 -3.45 0.66
C TRP A 45 -12.90 -4.98 0.75
N ALA A 46 -11.82 -5.62 0.33
CA ALA A 46 -11.74 -7.08 0.28
C ALA A 46 -11.44 -7.72 1.63
N ALA A 47 -10.80 -6.99 2.54
CA ALA A 47 -10.30 -7.55 3.80
C ALA A 47 -11.34 -8.31 4.61
N PRO A 48 -12.55 -7.78 4.86
CA PRO A 48 -13.54 -8.53 5.64
C PRO A 48 -13.96 -9.83 4.96
N ARG A 49 -14.00 -9.82 3.63
CA ARG A 49 -14.41 -10.98 2.85
C ARG A 49 -13.38 -12.10 2.89
N MET A 50 -12.12 -11.73 3.04
CA MET A 50 -10.99 -12.67 3.03
C MET A 50 -10.44 -12.96 4.43
N ARG A 51 -11.09 -12.41 5.46
CA ARG A 51 -10.63 -12.52 6.85
C ARG A 51 -9.21 -12.00 7.02
N SER A 52 -8.90 -10.94 6.31
CA SER A 52 -7.59 -10.28 6.34
C SER A 52 -7.63 -9.07 7.23
N GLU A 53 -6.48 -8.73 7.82
CA GLU A 53 -6.32 -7.50 8.58
C GLU A 53 -5.33 -6.64 7.81
N VAL A 54 -5.85 -5.63 7.11
CA VAL A 54 -5.04 -4.79 6.23
C VAL A 54 -4.50 -3.59 7.00
N ARG A 55 -3.20 -3.41 6.91
CA ARG A 55 -2.52 -2.22 7.42
C ARG A 55 -1.73 -1.60 6.29
N CYS A 56 -1.97 -0.32 6.03
CA CYS A 56 -1.25 0.40 5.01
C CYS A 56 -0.01 1.06 5.61
N VAL A 57 1.09 1.01 4.89
CA VAL A 57 2.34 1.64 5.30
C VAL A 57 2.83 2.52 4.17
N VAL A 58 3.06 3.79 4.50
CA VAL A 58 3.65 4.74 3.58
C VAL A 58 5.10 4.90 3.96
N VAL A 59 6.02 4.57 3.06
CA VAL A 59 7.45 4.65 3.35
C VAL A 59 7.96 6.00 2.85
N ASP A 60 8.56 6.76 3.76
CA ASP A 60 9.19 8.04 3.46
C ASP A 60 10.71 7.87 3.47
N HIS A 61 11.32 8.02 2.30
CA HIS A 61 12.78 7.90 2.16
C HIS A 61 13.51 9.20 2.48
N GLY A 62 12.80 10.31 2.56
CA GLY A 62 13.41 11.60 2.78
C GLY A 62 14.28 12.11 1.63
N LEU A 63 14.11 11.55 0.43
CA LEU A 63 14.95 11.90 -0.73
C LEU A 63 14.56 13.20 -1.42
N GLN A 64 13.33 13.64 -1.23
CA GLN A 64 12.80 14.84 -1.87
C GLN A 64 12.23 15.78 -0.83
N ALA A 65 12.31 17.08 -1.12
CA ALA A 65 11.70 18.08 -0.26
C ALA A 65 10.18 17.84 -0.26
N GLY A 66 9.57 17.89 0.91
CA GLY A 66 8.14 17.70 1.04
C GLY A 66 7.69 16.24 1.09
N SER A 67 8.59 15.29 1.08
CA SER A 67 8.23 13.87 1.13
C SER A 67 7.46 13.51 2.40
N ALA A 68 7.83 14.10 3.53
CA ALA A 68 7.13 13.86 4.79
C ALA A 68 5.68 14.36 4.73
N GLU A 69 5.46 15.52 4.12
CA GLU A 69 4.11 16.08 4.00
C GLU A 69 3.23 15.23 3.09
N VAL A 70 3.80 14.72 1.99
CA VAL A 70 3.07 13.83 1.09
C VAL A 70 2.69 12.55 1.83
N ALA A 71 3.63 11.98 2.58
CA ALA A 71 3.38 10.76 3.34
C ALA A 71 2.26 10.97 4.37
N GLU A 72 2.31 12.08 5.10
CA GLU A 72 1.28 12.39 6.10
C GLU A 72 -0.08 12.58 5.46
N ARG A 73 -0.16 13.28 4.33
CA ARG A 73 -1.43 13.47 3.63
C ARG A 73 -2.00 12.15 3.13
N THR A 74 -1.13 11.26 2.70
CA THR A 74 -1.55 9.93 2.26
C THR A 74 -2.15 9.15 3.41
N VAL A 75 -1.47 9.15 4.56
CA VAL A 75 -1.99 8.50 5.76
C VAL A 75 -3.32 9.11 6.20
N ASP A 76 -3.41 10.44 6.19
CA ASP A 76 -4.65 11.12 6.57
C ASP A 76 -5.81 10.73 5.65
N ALA A 77 -5.55 10.63 4.35
CA ALA A 77 -6.57 10.22 3.39
C ALA A 77 -7.07 8.80 3.67
N LEU A 78 -6.17 7.91 4.05
CA LEU A 78 -6.53 6.52 4.36
C LEU A 78 -7.25 6.41 5.70
N THR A 79 -6.72 7.06 6.74
CA THR A 79 -7.33 6.98 8.07
C THR A 79 -8.69 7.66 8.11
N SER A 80 -8.90 8.69 7.32
CA SER A 80 -10.21 9.33 7.23
C SER A 80 -11.27 8.40 6.64
N ARG A 81 -10.84 7.36 5.96
CA ARG A 81 -11.74 6.32 5.42
C ARG A 81 -11.83 5.09 6.33
N GLY A 82 -11.25 5.16 7.52
CA GLY A 82 -11.27 4.04 8.45
C GLY A 82 -10.24 2.96 8.17
N ILE A 83 -9.25 3.26 7.33
CA ILE A 83 -8.20 2.31 6.98
C ILE A 83 -6.98 2.56 7.87
N ALA A 84 -6.48 1.52 8.53
CA ALA A 84 -5.29 1.64 9.35
C ALA A 84 -4.08 1.97 8.48
N ALA A 85 -3.37 3.03 8.80
CA ALA A 85 -2.23 3.48 8.00
C ALA A 85 -1.20 4.18 8.88
N GLU A 86 0.06 4.03 8.52
CA GLU A 86 1.16 4.67 9.22
C GLU A 86 2.28 5.05 8.26
N VAL A 87 3.11 6.01 8.66
CA VAL A 87 4.31 6.39 7.92
C VAL A 87 5.51 5.70 8.57
N ARG A 88 6.39 5.15 7.75
CA ARG A 88 7.70 4.67 8.21
C ARG A 88 8.77 5.43 7.48
N CYS A 89 9.62 6.11 8.25
CA CYS A 89 10.75 6.83 7.71
C CYS A 89 11.94 5.89 7.61
N VAL A 90 12.65 5.93 6.49
CA VAL A 90 13.81 5.07 6.28
C VAL A 90 14.98 5.89 5.77
N GLU A 91 16.19 5.42 6.08
CA GLU A 91 17.40 5.98 5.50
C GLU A 91 17.77 5.15 4.29
N VAL A 92 18.13 5.82 3.21
CA VAL A 92 18.50 5.17 1.97
C VAL A 92 20.02 5.10 1.86
N GLY A 93 20.56 3.89 1.76
CA GLY A 93 21.96 3.68 1.49
C GLY A 93 22.33 4.12 0.08
N ARG A 94 23.62 4.12 -0.22
CA ARG A 94 24.09 4.54 -1.55
C ARG A 94 24.59 3.40 -2.41
N ALA A 95 24.60 2.20 -1.88
CA ALA A 95 25.06 1.04 -2.62
C ALA A 95 24.10 0.72 -3.76
N GLY A 96 24.61 0.55 -4.97
CA GLY A 96 23.80 0.19 -6.11
C GLY A 96 22.98 1.32 -6.72
N GLY A 97 23.22 2.57 -6.29
CA GLY A 97 22.50 3.73 -6.78
C GLY A 97 21.29 4.08 -5.90
N ILE A 98 20.79 5.30 -6.06
CA ILE A 98 19.74 5.83 -5.19
C ILE A 98 18.42 5.07 -5.38
N GLU A 99 18.04 4.79 -6.62
CA GLU A 99 16.77 4.09 -6.87
C GLU A 99 16.76 2.68 -6.31
N ALA A 100 17.84 1.94 -6.53
CA ALA A 100 17.94 0.57 -6.01
C ALA A 100 17.96 0.57 -4.48
N ALA A 101 18.70 1.51 -3.88
CA ALA A 101 18.77 1.62 -2.43
C ALA A 101 17.43 2.01 -1.82
N ALA A 102 16.70 2.94 -2.46
CA ALA A 102 15.38 3.35 -2.01
C ALA A 102 14.39 2.18 -2.08
N ARG A 103 14.42 1.42 -3.15
CA ARG A 103 13.57 0.25 -3.30
C ARG A 103 13.85 -0.78 -2.23
N GLN A 104 15.12 -1.05 -1.98
CA GLN A 104 15.53 -2.02 -0.96
C GLN A 104 15.09 -1.57 0.44
N ALA A 105 15.32 -0.31 0.77
CA ALA A 105 14.92 0.24 2.06
C ALA A 105 13.41 0.15 2.24
N ARG A 106 12.65 0.44 1.19
CA ARG A 106 11.18 0.35 1.25
C ARG A 106 10.72 -1.07 1.50
N LEU A 107 11.29 -2.04 0.77
CA LEU A 107 10.92 -3.43 0.94
C LEU A 107 11.23 -3.93 2.35
N GLU A 108 12.39 -3.56 2.88
CA GLU A 108 12.77 -3.92 4.24
C GLU A 108 11.82 -3.33 5.27
N ALA A 109 11.46 -2.06 5.10
CA ALA A 109 10.54 -1.40 6.02
C ALA A 109 9.16 -2.04 6.00
N LEU A 110 8.66 -2.41 4.82
CA LEU A 110 7.36 -3.04 4.67
C LEU A 110 7.34 -4.46 5.22
N ALA A 111 8.43 -5.19 5.06
CA ALA A 111 8.53 -6.57 5.51
C ALA A 111 9.00 -6.71 6.96
N HIS A 112 9.21 -5.59 7.67
CA HIS A 112 9.77 -5.58 9.01
C HIS A 112 9.04 -6.52 9.99
N ASP A 113 7.74 -6.57 9.92
CA ASP A 113 6.93 -7.37 10.84
C ASP A 113 6.78 -8.84 10.40
N GLY A 114 7.34 -9.19 9.25
CA GLY A 114 7.25 -10.56 8.75
C GLY A 114 5.92 -10.94 8.13
N TYR A 115 5.02 -9.98 7.95
CA TYR A 115 3.72 -10.23 7.33
C TYR A 115 3.81 -10.16 5.81
N PRO A 116 2.88 -10.80 5.10
CA PRO A 116 2.80 -10.64 3.65
C PRO A 116 2.65 -9.18 3.25
N VAL A 117 3.27 -8.80 2.14
CA VAL A 117 3.26 -7.42 1.65
C VAL A 117 2.67 -7.38 0.25
N LEU A 118 1.73 -6.46 0.03
CA LEU A 118 1.20 -6.18 -1.30
C LEU A 118 1.67 -4.81 -1.76
N LEU A 119 2.05 -4.73 -3.01
CA LEU A 119 2.50 -3.48 -3.64
C LEU A 119 1.71 -3.24 -4.91
N GLY A 120 1.65 -1.98 -5.35
CA GLY A 120 0.91 -1.62 -6.54
C GLY A 120 1.33 -2.39 -7.79
N HIS A 121 2.63 -2.60 -7.96
CA HIS A 121 3.12 -3.34 -9.12
C HIS A 121 2.75 -4.83 -9.10
N THR A 122 2.46 -5.38 -7.93
CA THR A 122 1.97 -6.75 -7.83
C THR A 122 0.62 -6.89 -8.53
N LEU A 123 -0.23 -5.88 -8.36
CA LEU A 123 -1.53 -5.86 -9.02
C LEU A 123 -1.38 -5.72 -10.53
N ASP A 124 -0.46 -4.86 -10.98
CA ASP A 124 -0.20 -4.68 -12.40
C ASP A 124 0.31 -5.97 -13.05
N ASP A 125 1.23 -6.65 -12.39
CA ASP A 125 1.75 -7.93 -12.87
C ASP A 125 0.63 -8.97 -13.01
N GLN A 126 -0.27 -9.00 -12.03
CA GLN A 126 -1.40 -9.91 -12.07
C GLN A 126 -2.33 -9.57 -13.22
N ALA A 127 -2.58 -8.29 -13.46
CA ALA A 127 -3.43 -7.84 -14.55
C ALA A 127 -2.85 -8.16 -15.91
N GLU A 128 -1.53 -8.05 -16.06
CA GLU A 128 -0.86 -8.37 -17.32
C GLU A 128 -0.90 -9.85 -17.66
N THR A 129 -0.99 -10.69 -16.67
CA THR A 129 -1.01 -12.13 -16.87
C THR A 129 -2.35 -12.63 -17.43
N VAL A 130 -3.33 -11.80 -17.32
CA VAL A 130 -4.66 -12.08 -17.84
C VAL A 130 -4.77 -11.62 -19.30
#